data_d0950641154d7a9de9b360adead9f8c9
#
_entry.id   d0950641154d7a9de9b360adead9f8c9
#
_cell.length_a   1.000
_cell.length_b   1.000
_cell.length_c   1.000
_cell.angle_alpha   90.00
_cell.angle_beta   90.00
_cell.angle_gamma   90.00
#
_symmetry.space_group_name_H-M   'P 1'
#
loop_
_entity.id
_entity.type
_entity.pdbx_description
1 polymer ?
#
loop_
_entity_poly.entity_id
_entity_poly.type
_entity_poly.pdbx_seq_one_letter_code
_entity_poly.pdbx_strand_id
1 'polypeptide(L)'
;IVLSLFGALPFYISGVIPNFVDALFETVSGFTTTGATVLGEVETLPRAILIWRSFTHWVGGMGVLVFIMAFVPLSGGQNMHIMKAESPGPSVSKLVPRVKTTAMILYSIYFVLTFAEFVALLIGGMRVFDALNTAFSTAGTGGFGFRNDSFASFPPALQIIVTVFMLIFSINFSSYYLLITGKLKEAFNSELKVFALIVISAITVITLNIRHLFP
;
A
#
# COMPACT_ATOMS: atom_id res chain seq x y z
N ILE A 1 1.79 -17.93 0.78
CA ILE A 1 2.26 -18.84 1.88
C ILE A 1 3.78 -18.82 1.97
N VAL A 2 4.54 -19.20 0.92
CA VAL A 2 6.03 -19.28 0.96
C VAL A 2 6.65 -17.96 1.37
N LEU A 3 6.27 -16.85 0.72
CA LEU A 3 6.76 -15.51 1.07
C LEU A 3 6.44 -15.11 2.50
N SER A 4 5.26 -15.49 3.01
CA SER A 4 4.90 -15.19 4.40
C SER A 4 5.74 -15.98 5.41
N LEU A 5 6.07 -17.23 5.11
CA LEU A 5 6.96 -18.04 5.96
C LEU A 5 8.36 -17.44 6.04
N PHE A 6 8.95 -17.08 4.90
CA PHE A 6 10.26 -16.42 4.88
C PHE A 6 10.21 -15.00 5.44
N GLY A 7 9.13 -14.29 5.20
CA GLY A 7 8.93 -12.93 5.72
C GLY A 7 8.75 -12.86 7.24
N ALA A 8 8.36 -13.96 7.89
CA ALA A 8 8.26 -14.05 9.34
C ALA A 8 9.64 -14.21 10.03
N LEU A 9 10.65 -14.71 9.30
CA LEU A 9 11.96 -14.97 9.86
C LEU A 9 12.64 -13.73 10.50
N PRO A 10 12.63 -12.54 9.89
CA PRO A 10 13.20 -11.35 10.52
C PRO A 10 12.60 -11.03 11.89
N PHE A 11 11.28 -11.15 12.05
CA PHE A 11 10.60 -10.93 13.32
C PHE A 11 10.97 -12.00 14.36
N TYR A 12 11.01 -13.27 13.94
CA TYR A 12 11.32 -14.41 14.81
C TYR A 12 12.78 -14.44 15.23
N ILE A 13 13.72 -14.31 14.27
CA ILE A 13 15.18 -14.39 14.52
C ILE A 13 15.67 -13.20 15.35
N SER A 14 15.08 -12.02 15.14
CA SER A 14 15.42 -10.84 15.96
C SER A 14 14.95 -10.93 17.41
N GLY A 15 14.10 -11.90 17.73
CA GLY A 15 13.48 -12.06 19.06
C GLY A 15 12.41 -11.01 19.37
N VAL A 16 12.07 -10.13 18.42
CA VAL A 16 11.01 -9.10 18.60
C VAL A 16 9.65 -9.77 18.75
N ILE A 17 9.41 -10.85 18.00
CA ILE A 17 8.21 -11.70 18.12
C ILE A 17 8.69 -13.11 18.35
N PRO A 18 8.80 -13.58 19.63
CA PRO A 18 9.37 -14.88 19.96
C PRO A 18 8.52 -16.07 19.51
N ASN A 19 7.21 -15.86 19.31
CA ASN A 19 6.32 -16.89 18.81
C ASN A 19 6.27 -16.84 17.28
N PHE A 20 6.61 -17.95 16.62
CA PHE A 20 6.62 -18.02 15.16
C PHE A 20 5.23 -17.83 14.53
N VAL A 21 4.16 -18.27 15.20
CA VAL A 21 2.78 -18.07 14.70
C VAL A 21 2.41 -16.60 14.70
N ASP A 22 2.80 -15.85 15.74
CA ASP A 22 2.57 -14.41 15.82
C ASP A 22 3.43 -13.65 14.78
N ALA A 23 4.68 -14.06 14.57
CA ALA A 23 5.55 -13.53 13.53
C ALA A 23 4.98 -13.80 12.13
N LEU A 24 4.39 -14.96 11.91
CA LEU A 24 3.68 -15.30 10.68
C LEU A 24 2.43 -14.45 10.49
N PHE A 25 1.65 -14.25 11.55
CA PHE A 25 0.47 -13.37 11.53
C PHE A 25 0.85 -11.94 11.13
N GLU A 26 1.87 -11.35 11.77
CA GLU A 26 2.35 -10.00 11.46
C GLU A 26 2.78 -9.88 9.99
N THR A 27 3.48 -10.90 9.48
CA THR A 27 3.94 -10.94 8.09
C THR A 27 2.80 -11.11 7.10
N VAL A 28 1.84 -11.99 7.39
CA VAL A 28 0.64 -12.18 6.55
C VAL A 28 -0.16 -10.88 6.52
N SER A 29 -0.37 -10.26 7.68
CA SER A 29 -1.02 -8.95 7.79
C SER A 29 -0.30 -7.88 6.95
N GLY A 30 1.04 -7.90 6.95
CA GLY A 30 1.84 -7.02 6.11
C GLY A 30 1.60 -7.26 4.61
N PHE A 31 1.81 -8.47 4.13
CA PHE A 31 1.67 -8.80 2.70
C PHE A 31 0.24 -8.75 2.16
N THR A 32 -0.76 -8.93 3.01
CA THR A 32 -2.18 -8.74 2.64
C THR A 32 -2.65 -7.30 2.84
N THR A 33 -1.77 -6.42 3.28
CA THR A 33 -2.06 -5.01 3.59
C THR A 33 -3.22 -4.81 4.57
N THR A 34 -3.43 -5.78 5.45
CA THR A 34 -4.51 -5.77 6.44
C THR A 34 -4.27 -4.73 7.54
N GLY A 35 -3.01 -4.54 7.95
CA GLY A 35 -2.63 -3.59 8.99
C GLY A 35 -2.93 -4.03 10.43
N ALA A 36 -3.43 -5.26 10.64
CA ALA A 36 -3.60 -5.83 11.96
C ALA A 36 -2.24 -6.23 12.56
N THR A 37 -2.03 -5.98 13.86
CA THR A 37 -0.75 -6.25 14.51
C THR A 37 -0.93 -6.97 15.83
N VAL A 38 0.02 -7.85 16.15
CA VAL A 38 0.16 -8.48 17.47
C VAL A 38 1.06 -7.68 18.41
N LEU A 39 1.72 -6.64 17.89
CA LEU A 39 2.64 -5.80 18.64
C LEU A 39 1.85 -4.76 19.45
N GLY A 40 1.96 -4.81 20.77
CA GLY A 40 1.32 -3.83 21.66
C GLY A 40 2.04 -2.48 21.68
N GLU A 41 3.36 -2.48 21.39
CA GLU A 41 4.19 -1.29 21.37
C GLU A 41 5.17 -1.36 20.20
N VAL A 42 5.19 -0.31 19.36
CA VAL A 42 6.02 -0.28 18.15
C VAL A 42 7.20 0.70 18.26
N GLU A 43 7.16 1.66 19.16
CA GLU A 43 8.17 2.72 19.26
C GLU A 43 9.52 2.21 19.78
N THR A 44 9.51 1.13 20.55
CA THR A 44 10.72 0.48 21.09
C THR A 44 11.39 -0.48 20.13
N LEU A 45 10.77 -0.74 18.98
CA LEU A 45 11.27 -1.72 18.02
C LEU A 45 12.55 -1.26 17.31
N PRO A 46 13.46 -2.20 16.99
CA PRO A 46 14.61 -1.90 16.15
C PRO A 46 14.18 -1.32 14.79
N ARG A 47 14.88 -0.30 14.31
CA ARG A 47 14.58 0.35 13.02
C ARG A 47 14.52 -0.61 11.85
N ALA A 48 15.37 -1.64 11.85
CA ALA A 48 15.35 -2.68 10.81
C ALA A 48 14.02 -3.44 10.76
N ILE A 49 13.43 -3.71 11.92
CA ILE A 49 12.14 -4.41 12.01
C ILE A 49 11.00 -3.47 11.59
N LEU A 50 11.03 -2.20 11.96
CA LEU A 50 10.05 -1.22 11.52
C LEU A 50 10.05 -1.07 9.99
N ILE A 51 11.22 -0.93 9.37
CA ILE A 51 11.35 -0.88 7.90
C ILE A 51 10.87 -2.18 7.26
N TRP A 52 11.25 -3.33 7.80
CA TRP A 52 10.81 -4.61 7.28
C TRP A 52 9.28 -4.73 7.29
N ARG A 53 8.67 -4.33 8.39
CA ARG A 53 7.22 -4.32 8.60
C ARG A 53 6.51 -3.45 7.55
N SER A 54 6.96 -2.22 7.34
CA SER A 54 6.40 -1.32 6.33
C SER A 54 6.71 -1.78 4.90
N PHE A 55 7.86 -2.39 4.68
CA PHE A 55 8.24 -2.96 3.39
C PHE A 55 7.34 -4.14 2.99
N THR A 56 6.91 -4.99 3.95
CA THR A 56 5.92 -6.04 3.63
C THR A 56 4.60 -5.45 3.13
N HIS A 57 4.13 -4.32 3.69
CA HIS A 57 2.98 -3.57 3.17
C HIS A 57 3.24 -3.06 1.75
N TRP A 58 4.40 -2.47 1.51
CA TRP A 58 4.76 -1.94 0.20
C TRP A 58 4.77 -3.02 -0.89
N VAL A 59 5.35 -4.18 -0.61
CA VAL A 59 5.32 -5.34 -1.53
C VAL A 59 3.91 -5.87 -1.71
N GLY A 60 3.11 -5.91 -0.64
CA GLY A 60 1.73 -6.37 -0.65
C GLY A 60 0.81 -5.45 -1.46
N GLY A 61 1.01 -4.13 -1.40
CA GLY A 61 0.13 -3.13 -1.99
C GLY A 61 -0.02 -3.21 -3.51
N MET A 62 1.00 -3.69 -4.23
CA MET A 62 0.88 -3.99 -5.66
C MET A 62 0.51 -5.45 -5.97
N GLY A 63 0.29 -6.24 -4.92
CA GLY A 63 0.11 -7.67 -5.06
C GLY A 63 1.45 -8.40 -5.27
N VAL A 64 1.74 -9.30 -4.35
CA VAL A 64 2.98 -10.10 -4.36
C VAL A 64 3.18 -10.82 -5.70
N LEU A 65 2.10 -11.27 -6.35
CA LEU A 65 2.17 -11.97 -7.63
C LEU A 65 2.51 -11.03 -8.78
N VAL A 66 2.04 -9.79 -8.77
CA VAL A 66 2.40 -8.77 -9.77
C VAL A 66 3.88 -8.42 -9.64
N PHE A 67 4.39 -8.31 -8.41
CA PHE A 67 5.82 -8.13 -8.14
C PHE A 67 6.66 -9.27 -8.74
N ILE A 68 6.28 -10.52 -8.43
CA ILE A 68 6.98 -11.69 -8.97
C ILE A 68 6.96 -11.70 -10.50
N MET A 69 5.81 -11.41 -11.13
CA MET A 69 5.70 -11.38 -12.59
C MET A 69 6.51 -10.27 -13.26
N ALA A 70 6.73 -9.16 -12.59
CA ALA A 70 7.56 -8.08 -13.11
C ALA A 70 9.05 -8.46 -13.19
N PHE A 71 9.54 -9.22 -12.20
CA PHE A 71 10.96 -9.52 -12.03
C PHE A 71 11.35 -10.92 -12.47
N VAL A 72 10.45 -11.92 -12.35
CA VAL A 72 10.76 -13.30 -12.74
C VAL A 72 10.32 -13.57 -14.18
N PRO A 73 11.20 -14.04 -15.07
CA PRO A 73 10.84 -14.45 -16.42
C PRO A 73 10.07 -15.78 -16.35
N LEU A 74 8.75 -15.71 -16.27
CA LEU A 74 7.89 -16.88 -16.33
C LEU A 74 7.58 -17.21 -17.80
N SER A 75 7.97 -18.39 -18.24
CA SER A 75 7.63 -18.91 -19.57
C SER A 75 6.24 -19.54 -19.54
N GLY A 76 5.31 -19.04 -20.34
CA GLY A 76 4.04 -19.69 -20.61
C GLY A 76 2.78 -18.84 -20.37
N GLY A 77 1.70 -19.21 -21.02
CA GLY A 77 0.42 -18.50 -21.03
C GLY A 77 -0.41 -18.49 -19.74
N GLN A 78 0.08 -19.10 -18.65
CA GLN A 78 -0.60 -19.14 -17.36
C GLN A 78 -0.59 -17.78 -16.61
N ASN A 79 0.30 -16.88 -16.99
CA ASN A 79 0.52 -15.60 -16.31
C ASN A 79 -0.68 -14.65 -16.35
N MET A 80 -1.54 -14.78 -17.37
CA MET A 80 -2.74 -13.94 -17.52
C MET A 80 -3.80 -14.22 -16.43
N HIS A 81 -3.94 -15.48 -16.03
CA HIS A 81 -4.92 -15.87 -15.01
C HIS A 81 -4.48 -15.42 -13.62
N ILE A 82 -3.18 -15.47 -13.34
CA ILE A 82 -2.61 -15.05 -12.06
C ILE A 82 -2.75 -13.53 -11.90
N MET A 83 -2.45 -12.75 -12.94
CA MET A 83 -2.58 -11.30 -12.91
C MET A 83 -4.03 -10.83 -12.71
N LYS A 84 -5.01 -11.56 -13.30
CA LYS A 84 -6.44 -11.27 -13.10
C LYS A 84 -6.90 -11.52 -11.67
N ALA A 85 -6.31 -12.49 -10.98
CA ALA A 85 -6.67 -12.83 -9.60
C ALA A 85 -6.15 -11.78 -8.58
N GLU A 86 -5.04 -11.11 -8.88
CA GLU A 86 -4.36 -10.20 -7.94
C GLU A 86 -4.52 -8.71 -8.28
N SER A 87 -4.84 -8.39 -9.54
CA SER A 87 -5.04 -7.00 -9.93
C SER A 87 -6.52 -6.63 -9.83
N PRO A 88 -6.92 -5.77 -8.90
CA PRO A 88 -8.32 -5.31 -8.82
C PRO A 88 -8.66 -4.48 -10.07
N GLY A 89 -9.63 -4.96 -10.86
CA GLY A 89 -10.22 -4.23 -11.97
C GLY A 89 -10.46 -5.04 -13.25
N PRO A 90 -11.57 -4.75 -13.96
CA PRO A 90 -12.03 -5.58 -15.08
C PRO A 90 -11.27 -5.41 -16.40
N SER A 91 -10.29 -4.50 -16.53
CA SER A 91 -9.77 -4.05 -17.83
C SER A 91 -8.29 -4.28 -18.10
N VAL A 92 -7.53 -4.92 -17.20
CA VAL A 92 -6.08 -5.08 -17.34
C VAL A 92 -5.69 -5.90 -18.59
N SER A 93 -6.51 -6.86 -19.00
CA SER A 93 -6.26 -7.72 -20.15
C SER A 93 -6.33 -7.02 -21.53
N LYS A 94 -6.87 -5.79 -21.57
CA LYS A 94 -7.04 -5.04 -22.85
C LYS A 94 -5.96 -3.97 -23.08
N LEU A 95 -5.13 -3.67 -22.06
CA LEU A 95 -4.25 -2.50 -22.09
C LEU A 95 -2.90 -2.78 -22.75
N VAL A 96 -2.33 -3.97 -22.56
CA VAL A 96 -1.02 -4.33 -23.11
C VAL A 96 -0.99 -5.82 -23.47
N PRO A 97 -0.48 -6.20 -24.66
CA PRO A 97 -0.47 -7.60 -25.10
C PRO A 97 0.42 -8.53 -24.26
N ARG A 98 1.39 -7.98 -23.55
CA ARG A 98 2.37 -8.74 -22.75
C ARG A 98 2.18 -8.46 -21.26
N VAL A 99 1.81 -9.48 -20.50
CA VAL A 99 1.59 -9.44 -19.05
C VAL A 99 2.75 -8.81 -18.29
N LYS A 100 3.99 -9.18 -18.64
CA LYS A 100 5.21 -8.62 -18.02
C LYS A 100 5.30 -7.10 -18.21
N THR A 101 5.05 -6.61 -19.42
CA THR A 101 5.10 -5.16 -19.72
C THR A 101 4.03 -4.40 -18.93
N THR A 102 2.82 -4.95 -18.83
CA THR A 102 1.75 -4.35 -18.01
C THR A 102 2.15 -4.29 -16.55
N ALA A 103 2.65 -5.39 -15.99
CA ALA A 103 3.11 -5.43 -14.61
C ALA A 103 4.22 -4.40 -14.34
N MET A 104 5.19 -4.29 -15.24
CA MET A 104 6.27 -3.30 -15.12
C MET A 104 5.76 -1.85 -15.14
N ILE A 105 4.81 -1.53 -16.01
CA ILE A 105 4.22 -0.18 -16.07
C ILE A 105 3.47 0.15 -14.78
N LEU A 106 2.60 -0.76 -14.32
CA LEU A 106 1.85 -0.57 -13.07
C LEU A 106 2.80 -0.41 -11.87
N TYR A 107 3.84 -1.23 -11.81
CA TYR A 107 4.83 -1.16 -10.75
C TYR A 107 5.65 0.14 -10.80
N SER A 108 5.96 0.63 -12.01
CA SER A 108 6.64 1.92 -12.18
C SER A 108 5.78 3.08 -11.68
N ILE A 109 4.47 3.07 -11.96
CA ILE A 109 3.53 4.06 -11.44
C ILE A 109 3.50 4.02 -9.91
N TYR A 110 3.39 2.82 -9.34
CA TYR A 110 3.39 2.61 -7.89
C TYR A 110 4.67 3.16 -7.25
N PHE A 111 5.82 2.84 -7.82
CA PHE A 111 7.12 3.33 -7.34
C PHE A 111 7.21 4.86 -7.40
N VAL A 112 6.81 5.46 -8.52
CA VAL A 112 6.81 6.93 -8.70
C VAL A 112 5.91 7.60 -7.68
N LEU A 113 4.71 7.07 -7.44
CA LEU A 113 3.80 7.60 -6.42
C LEU A 113 4.38 7.46 -5.01
N THR A 114 4.98 6.31 -4.67
CA THR A 114 5.66 6.11 -3.38
C THR A 114 6.80 7.11 -3.20
N PHE A 115 7.59 7.33 -4.25
CA PHE A 115 8.68 8.30 -4.21
C PHE A 115 8.17 9.74 -4.08
N ALA A 116 7.08 10.08 -4.76
CA ALA A 116 6.44 11.39 -4.65
C ALA A 116 5.93 11.65 -3.22
N GLU A 117 5.30 10.66 -2.60
CA GLU A 117 4.89 10.74 -1.19
C GLU A 117 6.09 10.92 -0.26
N PHE A 118 7.12 10.08 -0.43
CA PHE A 118 8.35 10.20 0.36
C PHE A 118 8.93 11.62 0.31
N VAL A 119 9.04 12.21 -0.89
CA VAL A 119 9.51 13.60 -1.06
C VAL A 119 8.56 14.60 -0.41
N ALA A 120 7.26 14.44 -0.57
CA ALA A 120 6.26 15.32 0.05
C ALA A 120 6.35 15.30 1.59
N LEU A 121 6.56 14.13 2.19
CA LEU A 121 6.76 13.98 3.63
C LEU A 121 8.06 14.65 4.12
N LEU A 122 9.15 14.55 3.35
CA LEU A 122 10.39 15.25 3.65
C LEU A 122 10.22 16.77 3.60
N ILE A 123 9.53 17.29 2.60
CA ILE A 123 9.20 18.72 2.49
C ILE A 123 8.29 19.15 3.66
N GLY A 124 7.40 18.28 4.11
CA GLY A 124 6.58 18.48 5.31
C GLY A 124 7.35 18.46 6.63
N GLY A 125 8.68 18.23 6.60
CA GLY A 125 9.55 18.24 7.76
C GLY A 125 9.69 16.89 8.48
N MET A 126 9.23 15.80 7.89
CA MET A 126 9.42 14.46 8.46
C MET A 126 10.87 13.98 8.30
N ARG A 127 11.41 13.25 9.28
CA ARG A 127 12.75 12.67 9.18
C ARG A 127 12.80 11.61 8.08
N VAL A 128 13.94 11.45 7.44
CA VAL A 128 14.15 10.52 6.31
C VAL A 128 13.65 9.10 6.61
N PHE A 129 14.02 8.56 7.78
CA PHE A 129 13.62 7.22 8.20
C PHE A 129 12.10 7.11 8.36
N ASP A 130 11.49 8.09 9.03
CA ASP A 130 10.06 8.13 9.31
C ASP A 130 9.27 8.31 8.01
N ALA A 131 9.75 9.17 7.11
CA ALA A 131 9.15 9.41 5.80
C ALA A 131 9.18 8.16 4.91
N LEU A 132 10.29 7.42 4.90
CA LEU A 132 10.40 6.18 4.13
C LEU A 132 9.48 5.09 4.68
N ASN A 133 9.43 4.94 6.01
CA ASN A 133 8.56 4.00 6.69
C ASN A 133 7.08 4.30 6.40
N THR A 134 6.70 5.57 6.50
CA THR A 134 5.34 6.04 6.21
C THR A 134 4.98 5.81 4.74
N ALA A 135 5.84 6.20 3.80
CA ALA A 135 5.55 6.04 2.38
C ALA A 135 5.34 4.56 1.99
N PHE A 136 6.11 3.64 2.57
CA PHE A 136 5.90 2.21 2.34
C PHE A 136 4.57 1.72 2.90
N SER A 137 4.23 2.14 4.10
CA SER A 137 2.99 1.74 4.77
C SER A 137 1.76 2.35 4.09
N THR A 138 1.81 3.62 3.69
CA THR A 138 0.73 4.32 3.00
C THR A 138 0.48 3.72 1.63
N ALA A 139 1.55 3.42 0.87
CA ALA A 139 1.43 2.83 -0.46
C ALA A 139 0.65 1.51 -0.46
N GLY A 140 0.81 0.69 0.59
CA GLY A 140 0.00 -0.51 0.79
C GLY A 140 -1.42 -0.24 1.28
N THR A 141 -1.77 1.00 1.62
CA THR A 141 -3.06 1.39 2.25
C THR A 141 -3.40 0.62 3.54
N GLY A 142 -2.41 -0.03 4.16
CA GLY A 142 -2.59 -0.91 5.32
C GLY A 142 -2.44 -0.20 6.67
N GLY A 143 -1.66 0.89 6.71
CA GLY A 143 -1.55 1.75 7.89
C GLY A 143 -0.63 1.26 9.00
N PHE A 144 0.33 0.35 8.75
CA PHE A 144 1.36 0.03 9.73
C PHE A 144 2.16 1.29 10.10
N GLY A 145 1.97 1.76 11.33
CA GLY A 145 2.70 2.89 11.86
C GLY A 145 3.98 2.47 12.60
N PHE A 146 4.86 3.44 12.83
CA PHE A 146 6.04 3.34 13.70
C PHE A 146 5.83 4.07 15.02
N ARG A 147 4.61 4.58 15.27
CA ARG A 147 4.15 5.18 16.52
C ARG A 147 2.90 4.48 17.03
N ASN A 148 2.75 4.45 18.35
CA ASN A 148 1.60 3.83 19.00
C ASN A 148 0.32 4.65 18.79
N ASP A 149 0.43 5.97 18.68
CA ASP A 149 -0.65 6.92 18.41
C ASP A 149 -0.93 7.12 16.90
N SER A 150 -0.29 6.31 16.04
CA SER A 150 -0.38 6.42 14.59
C SER A 150 0.07 7.82 14.10
N PHE A 151 -0.84 8.62 13.57
CA PHE A 151 -0.57 9.98 13.06
C PHE A 151 -1.11 11.10 13.95
N ALA A 152 -1.69 10.79 15.13
CA ALA A 152 -2.36 11.78 15.97
C ALA A 152 -1.43 12.91 16.44
N SER A 153 -0.18 12.59 16.76
CA SER A 153 0.81 13.57 17.25
C SER A 153 1.56 14.33 16.14
N PHE A 154 1.31 14.00 14.86
CA PHE A 154 1.97 14.70 13.76
C PHE A 154 1.26 16.01 13.38
N PRO A 155 2.00 17.01 12.85
CA PRO A 155 1.40 18.24 12.33
C PRO A 155 0.30 17.96 11.29
N PRO A 156 -0.78 18.76 11.25
CA PRO A 156 -1.90 18.56 10.32
C PRO A 156 -1.47 18.47 8.85
N ALA A 157 -0.42 19.18 8.46
CA ALA A 157 0.11 19.11 7.10
C ALA A 157 0.57 17.68 6.71
N LEU A 158 1.25 16.97 7.61
CA LEU A 158 1.67 15.58 7.38
C LEU A 158 0.48 14.63 7.36
N GLN A 159 -0.50 14.82 8.25
CA GLN A 159 -1.74 14.04 8.26
C GLN A 159 -2.49 14.17 6.92
N ILE A 160 -2.57 15.39 6.38
CA ILE A 160 -3.21 15.66 5.08
C ILE A 160 -2.44 14.97 3.95
N ILE A 161 -1.10 15.09 3.92
CA ILE A 161 -0.27 14.43 2.89
C ILE A 161 -0.56 12.92 2.88
N VAL A 162 -0.46 12.25 4.03
CA VAL A 162 -0.72 10.82 4.13
C VAL A 162 -2.14 10.46 3.69
N THR A 163 -3.15 11.21 4.15
CA THR A 163 -4.55 10.97 3.78
C THR A 163 -4.77 11.08 2.27
N VAL A 164 -4.21 12.11 1.64
CA VAL A 164 -4.31 12.32 0.19
C VAL A 164 -3.63 11.18 -0.56
N PHE A 165 -2.43 10.76 -0.14
CA PHE A 165 -1.72 9.66 -0.80
C PHE A 165 -2.42 8.31 -0.58
N MET A 166 -3.00 8.03 0.59
CA MET A 166 -3.85 6.84 0.81
C MET A 166 -5.01 6.79 -0.18
N LEU A 167 -5.69 7.91 -0.43
CA LEU A 167 -6.75 7.99 -1.44
C LEU A 167 -6.21 7.75 -2.85
N ILE A 168 -5.06 8.32 -3.19
CA ILE A 168 -4.39 8.13 -4.48
C ILE A 168 -4.05 6.65 -4.67
N PHE A 169 -3.41 5.99 -3.69
CA PHE A 169 -3.07 4.57 -3.78
C PHE A 169 -4.29 3.63 -3.82
N SER A 170 -5.45 4.07 -3.33
CA SER A 170 -6.69 3.30 -3.40
C SER A 170 -7.36 3.29 -4.78
N ILE A 171 -6.92 4.16 -5.69
CA ILE A 171 -7.45 4.21 -7.07
C ILE A 171 -6.84 3.07 -7.88
N ASN A 172 -7.67 2.44 -8.73
CA ASN A 172 -7.20 1.40 -9.65
C ASN A 172 -6.05 1.91 -10.53
N PHE A 173 -4.90 1.23 -10.46
CA PHE A 173 -3.68 1.64 -11.18
C PHE A 173 -3.84 1.65 -12.71
N SER A 174 -4.79 0.89 -13.26
CA SER A 174 -5.15 0.96 -14.68
C SER A 174 -5.66 2.35 -15.08
N SER A 175 -6.32 3.08 -14.18
CA SER A 175 -6.77 4.45 -14.44
C SER A 175 -5.60 5.42 -14.61
N TYR A 176 -4.53 5.26 -13.83
CA TYR A 176 -3.30 6.04 -14.01
C TYR A 176 -2.62 5.76 -15.36
N TYR A 177 -2.58 4.50 -15.77
CA TYR A 177 -2.06 4.14 -17.09
C TYR A 177 -2.87 4.81 -18.22
N LEU A 178 -4.19 4.81 -18.12
CA LEU A 178 -5.07 5.48 -19.08
C LEU A 178 -4.89 7.01 -19.08
N LEU A 179 -4.66 7.62 -17.93
CA LEU A 179 -4.31 9.05 -17.84
C LEU A 179 -3.00 9.37 -18.56
N ILE A 180 -1.96 8.58 -18.33
CA ILE A 180 -0.64 8.77 -18.97
C ILE A 180 -0.72 8.58 -20.50
N THR A 181 -1.56 7.66 -20.96
CA THR A 181 -1.75 7.39 -22.40
C THR A 181 -2.75 8.35 -23.08
N GLY A 182 -3.25 9.38 -22.38
CA GLY A 182 -4.14 10.40 -22.93
C GLY A 182 -5.60 9.96 -23.07
N LYS A 183 -5.98 8.80 -22.55
CA LYS A 183 -7.35 8.26 -22.63
C LYS A 183 -8.21 8.71 -21.45
N LEU A 184 -8.36 10.02 -21.28
CA LEU A 184 -9.02 10.63 -20.12
C LEU A 184 -10.45 10.10 -19.88
N LYS A 185 -11.25 9.94 -20.96
CA LYS A 185 -12.64 9.47 -20.84
C LYS A 185 -12.73 8.01 -20.30
N GLU A 186 -11.76 7.17 -20.66
CA GLU A 186 -11.68 5.79 -20.19
C GLU A 186 -11.13 5.72 -18.76
N ALA A 187 -10.25 6.65 -18.37
CA ALA A 187 -9.69 6.74 -17.02
C ALA A 187 -10.76 7.13 -15.98
N PHE A 188 -11.67 8.06 -16.33
CA PHE A 188 -12.81 8.45 -15.49
C PHE A 188 -14.02 7.50 -15.69
N ASN A 189 -13.78 6.22 -15.50
CA ASN A 189 -14.77 5.16 -15.64
C ASN A 189 -15.81 5.15 -14.49
N SER A 190 -16.82 4.28 -14.60
CA SER A 190 -17.86 4.15 -13.58
C SER A 190 -17.31 3.68 -12.23
N GLU A 191 -16.25 2.88 -12.22
CA GLU A 191 -15.57 2.41 -11.01
C GLU A 191 -15.01 3.57 -10.18
N LEU A 192 -14.25 4.48 -10.82
CA LEU A 192 -13.69 5.66 -10.14
C LEU A 192 -14.79 6.59 -9.60
N LYS A 193 -15.90 6.75 -10.34
CA LYS A 193 -17.04 7.57 -9.88
C LYS A 193 -17.72 6.98 -8.66
N VAL A 194 -17.95 5.66 -8.66
CA VAL A 194 -18.56 4.95 -7.53
C VAL A 194 -17.62 4.99 -6.32
N PHE A 195 -16.32 4.76 -6.51
CA PHE A 195 -15.32 4.90 -5.45
C PHE A 195 -15.36 6.30 -4.82
N ALA A 196 -15.30 7.35 -5.63
CA ALA A 196 -15.37 8.73 -5.15
C ALA A 196 -16.67 9.01 -4.38
N LEU A 197 -17.81 8.52 -4.88
CA LEU A 197 -19.10 8.66 -4.20
C LEU A 197 -19.10 7.98 -2.83
N ILE A 198 -18.60 6.75 -2.74
CA ILE A 198 -18.49 6.01 -1.47
C ILE A 198 -17.60 6.76 -0.47
N VAL A 199 -16.41 7.20 -0.91
CA VAL A 199 -15.46 7.93 -0.05
C VAL A 199 -16.09 9.23 0.46
N ILE A 200 -16.65 10.05 -0.43
CA ILE A 200 -17.26 11.33 -0.06
C ILE A 200 -18.46 11.12 0.89
N SER A 201 -19.31 10.13 0.61
CA SER A 201 -20.46 9.84 1.48
C SER A 201 -20.01 9.34 2.86
N ALA A 202 -19.01 8.46 2.92
CA ALA A 202 -18.46 7.97 4.20
C ALA A 202 -17.85 9.13 5.02
N ILE A 203 -17.01 9.96 4.40
CA ILE A 203 -16.43 11.13 5.07
C ILE A 203 -17.54 12.05 5.60
N THR A 204 -18.54 12.34 4.77
CA THR A 204 -19.65 13.22 5.17
C THR A 204 -20.43 12.65 6.36
N VAL A 205 -20.83 11.38 6.28
CA VAL A 205 -21.60 10.72 7.35
C VAL A 205 -20.80 10.68 8.65
N ILE A 206 -19.53 10.27 8.60
CA ILE A 206 -18.66 10.20 9.78
C ILE A 206 -18.47 11.61 10.36
N THR A 207 -18.13 12.61 9.55
CA THR A 207 -17.92 13.99 10.02
C THR A 207 -19.17 14.56 10.67
N LEU A 208 -20.35 14.35 10.08
CA LEU A 208 -21.61 14.81 10.68
C LEU A 208 -21.93 14.11 12.00
N ASN A 209 -21.59 12.83 12.11
CA ASN A 209 -21.84 12.06 13.31
C ASN A 209 -20.94 12.45 14.49
N ILE A 210 -19.63 12.72 14.21
CA ILE A 210 -18.65 13.00 15.28
C ILE A 210 -18.41 14.50 15.53
N ARG A 211 -18.96 15.41 14.71
CA ARG A 211 -18.72 16.86 14.82
C ARG A 211 -19.04 17.45 16.21
N HIS A 212 -19.93 16.80 16.98
CA HIS A 212 -20.27 17.22 18.34
C HIS A 212 -19.22 16.81 19.38
N LEU A 213 -18.30 15.90 19.03
CA LEU A 213 -17.20 15.46 19.88
C LEU A 213 -15.95 16.33 19.72
N PHE A 214 -15.85 17.04 18.57
CA PHE A 214 -14.72 17.88 18.20
C PHE A 214 -15.28 19.25 17.77
N PRO A 215 -15.56 20.16 18.72
CA PRO A 215 -16.08 21.50 18.47
C PRO A 215 -15.08 22.41 17.73
#